data_2e4360202abc791d560f042608c85136
#
_entry.id   2e4360202abc791d560f042608c85136
#
_cell.length_a   1.000
_cell.length_b   1.000
_cell.length_c   1.000
_cell.angle_alpha   90.00
_cell.angle_beta   90.00
_cell.angle_gamma   90.00
#
_symmetry.space_group_name_H-M   'P 1'
#
loop_
_entity.id
_entity.type
_entity.pdbx_description
1 polymer ?
#
loop_
_entity_poly.entity_id
_entity_poly.type
_entity_poly.pdbx_seq_one_letter_code
_entity_poly.pdbx_strand_id
1 'polypeptide(L)'
;MLKLFKNLTKKEVVYMIISSLLIIFQVALELKMPDYMSQITVLVQTEGANFSDILTSGAYMLLCAIGSLLSAVFTGYLIAEITSKFSLNTRSKLYKKIIHLDTDKTKEFKTSSLITRTTNDITQVENLLGFGMQMLIKAPLTAAWAITKILNKNIEWSIATIIAVLILIFTLLNIMLRVLPRFKIVQSLIDKLNGVERENLQGIRVVRAFNAEKYSEDKFDKVNNDLTFNQLKNQRLFAILSPVMYLVMNGLSLSIYIIGAILISNSLLIDKLTLFSNMVVFYSYAMQVIMSFLMLVMVFMMLPRAEVSAKRINEVLDADDKIIEGNIIKG
;
A
#
# COMPACT_ATOMS: atom_id res chain seq x y z
N MET A 1 -7.98 1.51 15.70
CA MET A 1 -7.98 0.36 14.79
C MET A 1 -8.20 -0.99 15.47
N LEU A 2 -7.40 -1.40 16.44
CA LEU A 2 -7.51 -2.72 17.10
C LEU A 2 -8.92 -3.04 17.66
N LYS A 3 -9.66 -2.01 18.10
CA LYS A 3 -11.05 -2.17 18.56
C LYS A 3 -12.00 -2.65 17.46
N LEU A 4 -11.83 -2.17 16.22
CA LEU A 4 -12.66 -2.58 15.09
C LEU A 4 -12.35 -4.03 14.66
N PHE A 5 -11.11 -4.48 14.77
CA PHE A 5 -10.75 -5.87 14.47
C PHE A 5 -11.34 -6.88 15.46
N LYS A 6 -11.74 -6.47 16.66
CA LYS A 6 -12.55 -7.31 17.57
C LYS A 6 -13.93 -7.66 17.01
N ASN A 7 -14.38 -6.96 15.97
CA ASN A 7 -15.63 -7.26 15.27
C ASN A 7 -15.54 -8.42 14.27
N LEU A 8 -14.32 -8.94 14.05
CA LEU A 8 -14.10 -10.11 13.21
C LEU A 8 -14.66 -11.36 13.91
N THR A 9 -15.36 -12.18 13.15
CA THR A 9 -15.86 -13.47 13.63
C THR A 9 -14.74 -14.50 13.70
N LYS A 10 -14.92 -15.57 14.45
CA LYS A 10 -13.93 -16.68 14.52
C LYS A 10 -13.59 -17.24 13.13
N LYS A 11 -14.56 -17.29 12.21
CA LYS A 11 -14.35 -17.74 10.82
C LYS A 11 -13.42 -16.81 10.05
N GLU A 12 -13.61 -15.50 10.17
CA GLU A 12 -12.76 -14.49 9.51
C GLU A 12 -11.33 -14.53 10.04
N VAL A 13 -11.14 -14.76 11.35
CA VAL A 13 -9.81 -14.96 11.93
C VAL A 13 -9.12 -16.22 11.36
N VAL A 14 -9.86 -17.32 11.21
CA VAL A 14 -9.33 -18.55 10.56
C VAL A 14 -8.94 -18.25 9.11
N TYR A 15 -9.76 -17.53 8.35
CA TYR A 15 -9.44 -17.13 6.96
C TYR A 15 -8.22 -16.21 6.90
N MET A 16 -8.02 -15.32 7.88
CA MET A 16 -6.80 -14.50 7.97
C MET A 16 -5.56 -15.36 8.16
N ILE A 17 -5.62 -16.36 9.04
CA ILE A 17 -4.49 -17.29 9.27
C ILE A 17 -4.20 -18.08 8.00
N ILE A 18 -5.23 -18.64 7.34
CA ILE A 18 -5.06 -19.40 6.08
C ILE A 18 -4.47 -18.49 4.99
N SER A 19 -4.99 -17.26 4.83
CA SER A 19 -4.46 -16.28 3.88
C SER A 19 -2.99 -15.95 4.15
N SER A 20 -2.62 -15.80 5.42
CA SER A 20 -1.22 -15.53 5.81
C SER A 20 -0.30 -16.71 5.44
N LEU A 21 -0.74 -17.95 5.68
CA LEU A 21 0.01 -19.16 5.30
C LEU A 21 0.14 -19.28 3.79
N LEU A 22 -0.92 -18.98 3.04
CA LEU A 22 -0.88 -18.96 1.57
C LEU A 22 0.07 -17.89 1.02
N ILE A 23 0.13 -16.70 1.64
CA ILE A 23 1.09 -15.65 1.28
C ILE A 23 2.52 -16.12 1.54
N ILE A 24 2.79 -16.76 2.68
CA ILE A 24 4.13 -17.32 2.99
C ILE A 24 4.51 -18.36 1.94
N PHE A 25 3.59 -19.28 1.61
CA PHE A 25 3.81 -20.29 0.59
C PHE A 25 4.03 -19.67 -0.80
N GLN A 26 3.24 -18.67 -1.17
CA GLN A 26 3.41 -17.90 -2.41
C GLN A 26 4.81 -17.28 -2.49
N VAL A 27 5.26 -16.59 -1.44
CA VAL A 27 6.59 -15.96 -1.39
C VAL A 27 7.69 -17.02 -1.49
N ALA A 28 7.53 -18.18 -0.85
CA ALA A 28 8.47 -19.28 -0.94
C ALA A 28 8.64 -19.79 -2.38
N LEU A 29 7.53 -19.92 -3.10
CA LEU A 29 7.55 -20.34 -4.52
C LEU A 29 8.16 -19.25 -5.42
N GLU A 30 7.79 -17.99 -5.24
CA GLU A 30 8.34 -16.85 -5.99
C GLU A 30 9.86 -16.73 -5.83
N LEU A 31 10.38 -16.96 -4.63
CA LEU A 31 11.81 -16.90 -4.33
C LEU A 31 12.60 -18.14 -4.76
N LYS A 32 11.93 -19.23 -5.11
CA LYS A 32 12.57 -20.40 -5.73
C LYS A 32 12.76 -20.26 -7.24
N MET A 33 11.96 -19.45 -7.92
CA MET A 33 12.05 -19.29 -9.37
C MET A 33 13.44 -18.82 -9.84
N PRO A 34 14.10 -17.81 -9.21
CA PRO A 34 15.45 -17.43 -9.58
C PRO A 34 16.50 -18.55 -9.40
N ASP A 35 16.32 -19.43 -8.41
CA ASP A 35 17.22 -20.57 -8.21
C ASP A 35 17.14 -21.57 -9.39
N TYR A 36 15.93 -21.88 -9.90
CA TYR A 36 15.75 -22.70 -11.09
C TYR A 36 16.26 -22.00 -12.36
N MET A 37 16.08 -20.67 -12.46
CA MET A 37 16.64 -19.87 -13.54
C MET A 37 18.18 -19.97 -13.56
N SER A 38 18.82 -19.99 -12.38
CA SER A 38 20.26 -20.24 -12.24
C SER A 38 20.66 -21.59 -12.82
N GLN A 39 19.94 -22.64 -12.44
CA GLN A 39 20.21 -24.01 -12.94
C GLN A 39 20.09 -24.09 -14.45
N ILE A 40 19.04 -23.52 -15.03
CA ILE A 40 18.85 -23.47 -16.49
C ILE A 40 20.03 -22.71 -17.13
N THR A 41 20.43 -21.56 -16.59
CA THR A 41 21.54 -20.75 -17.12
C THR A 41 22.84 -21.55 -17.13
N VAL A 42 23.15 -22.29 -16.08
CA VAL A 42 24.34 -23.15 -16.01
C VAL A 42 24.26 -24.29 -17.03
N LEU A 43 23.11 -25.00 -17.09
CA LEU A 43 22.92 -26.13 -18.01
C LEU A 43 23.03 -25.71 -19.47
N VAL A 44 22.47 -24.58 -19.88
CA VAL A 44 22.54 -24.07 -21.25
C VAL A 44 23.98 -23.74 -21.68
N GLN A 45 24.84 -23.35 -20.75
CA GLN A 45 26.23 -22.98 -21.05
C GLN A 45 27.23 -24.15 -20.87
N THR A 46 26.77 -25.29 -20.33
CA THR A 46 27.63 -26.47 -20.14
C THR A 46 27.63 -27.32 -21.42
N GLU A 47 28.78 -27.52 -22.01
CA GLU A 47 28.91 -28.42 -23.16
C GLU A 47 28.55 -29.85 -22.79
N GLY A 48 27.62 -30.45 -23.56
CA GLY A 48 27.13 -31.81 -23.32
C GLY A 48 25.98 -31.93 -22.33
N ALA A 49 25.40 -30.84 -21.87
CA ALA A 49 24.16 -30.91 -21.03
C ALA A 49 22.99 -31.52 -21.80
N ASN A 50 22.28 -32.42 -21.15
CA ASN A 50 21.10 -33.06 -21.76
C ASN A 50 19.94 -32.04 -21.80
N PHE A 51 19.28 -31.97 -22.94
CA PHE A 51 18.06 -31.14 -23.09
C PHE A 51 16.97 -31.50 -22.07
N SER A 52 16.93 -32.79 -21.66
CA SER A 52 16.01 -33.29 -20.62
C SER A 52 16.20 -32.57 -19.26
N ASP A 53 17.42 -32.24 -18.87
CA ASP A 53 17.73 -31.59 -17.57
C ASP A 53 17.29 -30.12 -17.58
N ILE A 54 17.43 -29.45 -18.72
CA ILE A 54 16.91 -28.09 -18.95
C ILE A 54 15.39 -28.09 -18.88
N LEU A 55 14.75 -29.06 -19.55
CA LEU A 55 13.29 -29.18 -19.55
C LEU A 55 12.74 -29.47 -18.14
N THR A 56 13.44 -30.30 -17.38
CA THR A 56 13.08 -30.64 -16.00
C THR A 56 13.14 -29.41 -15.08
N SER A 57 14.24 -28.63 -15.15
CA SER A 57 14.38 -27.40 -14.40
C SER A 57 13.34 -26.35 -14.79
N GLY A 58 13.03 -26.24 -16.09
CA GLY A 58 11.96 -25.40 -16.62
C GLY A 58 10.59 -25.83 -16.14
N ALA A 59 10.31 -27.13 -16.08
CA ALA A 59 9.07 -27.67 -15.55
C ALA A 59 8.89 -27.35 -14.05
N TYR A 60 9.93 -27.48 -13.24
CA TYR A 60 9.88 -27.07 -11.81
C TYR A 60 9.65 -25.57 -11.67
N MET A 61 10.30 -24.73 -12.49
CA MET A 61 10.04 -23.28 -12.49
C MET A 61 8.60 -22.97 -12.84
N LEU A 62 8.03 -23.65 -13.85
CA LEU A 62 6.62 -23.52 -14.25
C LEU A 62 5.67 -23.96 -13.12
N LEU A 63 5.96 -25.08 -12.45
CA LEU A 63 5.19 -25.54 -11.30
C LEU A 63 5.20 -24.54 -10.14
N CYS A 64 6.36 -23.92 -9.87
CA CYS A 64 6.45 -22.83 -8.89
C CYS A 64 5.60 -21.62 -9.29
N ALA A 65 5.61 -21.24 -10.58
CA ALA A 65 4.81 -20.14 -11.10
C ALA A 65 3.31 -20.42 -10.97
N ILE A 66 2.87 -21.62 -11.38
CA ILE A 66 1.47 -22.06 -11.26
C ILE A 66 1.05 -22.13 -9.77
N GLY A 67 1.89 -22.70 -8.92
CA GLY A 67 1.62 -22.77 -7.48
C GLY A 67 1.52 -21.39 -6.84
N SER A 68 2.39 -20.44 -7.22
CA SER A 68 2.31 -19.05 -6.78
C SER A 68 1.01 -18.38 -7.26
N LEU A 69 0.64 -18.58 -8.54
CA LEU A 69 -0.60 -18.05 -9.11
C LEU A 69 -1.83 -18.57 -8.36
N LEU A 70 -1.92 -19.88 -8.15
CA LEU A 70 -3.03 -20.48 -7.41
C LEU A 70 -3.10 -19.94 -5.98
N SER A 71 -1.96 -19.87 -5.30
CA SER A 71 -1.89 -19.29 -3.95
C SER A 71 -2.36 -17.83 -3.93
N ALA A 72 -1.99 -17.03 -4.92
CA ALA A 72 -2.43 -15.63 -5.05
C ALA A 72 -3.94 -15.52 -5.25
N VAL A 73 -4.53 -16.36 -6.13
CA VAL A 73 -5.97 -16.39 -6.40
C VAL A 73 -6.75 -16.78 -5.14
N PHE A 74 -6.34 -17.87 -4.46
CA PHE A 74 -6.99 -18.28 -3.21
C PHE A 74 -6.85 -17.24 -2.10
N THR A 75 -5.68 -16.63 -1.96
CA THR A 75 -5.46 -15.52 -1.01
C THR A 75 -6.38 -14.36 -1.32
N GLY A 76 -6.47 -13.95 -2.58
CA GLY A 76 -7.35 -12.85 -3.01
C GLY A 76 -8.82 -13.15 -2.71
N TYR A 77 -9.28 -14.37 -2.97
CA TYR A 77 -10.64 -14.81 -2.66
C TYR A 77 -10.94 -14.74 -1.14
N LEU A 78 -10.04 -15.28 -0.31
CA LEU A 78 -10.22 -15.26 1.15
C LEU A 78 -10.20 -13.83 1.70
N ILE A 79 -9.30 -12.99 1.22
CA ILE A 79 -9.21 -11.58 1.63
C ILE A 79 -10.49 -10.82 1.22
N ALA A 80 -11.00 -11.04 0.02
CA ALA A 80 -12.27 -10.43 -0.42
C ALA A 80 -13.44 -10.83 0.49
N GLU A 81 -13.52 -12.10 0.86
CA GLU A 81 -14.53 -12.61 1.79
C GLU A 81 -14.43 -11.96 3.17
N ILE A 82 -13.19 -11.86 3.73
CA ILE A 82 -12.92 -11.22 5.03
C ILE A 82 -13.33 -9.75 4.98
N THR A 83 -12.88 -9.00 3.98
CA THR A 83 -13.10 -7.56 3.90
C THR A 83 -14.56 -7.22 3.68
N SER A 84 -15.25 -7.95 2.81
CA SER A 84 -16.68 -7.75 2.57
C SER A 84 -17.52 -8.03 3.80
N LYS A 85 -17.23 -9.12 4.52
CA LYS A 85 -17.93 -9.45 5.77
C LYS A 85 -17.64 -8.46 6.88
N PHE A 86 -16.38 -8.06 7.03
CA PHE A 86 -16.01 -7.00 7.98
C PHE A 86 -16.76 -5.70 7.69
N SER A 87 -16.82 -5.29 6.42
CA SER A 87 -17.53 -4.09 5.98
C SER A 87 -19.02 -4.19 6.28
N LEU A 88 -19.66 -5.32 5.92
CA LEU A 88 -21.06 -5.60 6.21
C LEU A 88 -21.36 -5.50 7.72
N ASN A 89 -20.57 -6.21 8.53
CA ASN A 89 -20.78 -6.28 9.97
C ASN A 89 -20.58 -4.91 10.63
N THR A 90 -19.52 -4.19 10.23
CA THR A 90 -19.22 -2.86 10.77
C THR A 90 -20.29 -1.86 10.37
N ARG A 91 -20.74 -1.86 9.10
CA ARG A 91 -21.81 -0.99 8.61
C ARG A 91 -23.13 -1.26 9.31
N SER A 92 -23.49 -2.52 9.47
CA SER A 92 -24.70 -2.93 10.18
C SER A 92 -24.69 -2.49 11.65
N LYS A 93 -23.57 -2.72 12.36
CA LYS A 93 -23.41 -2.30 13.76
C LYS A 93 -23.49 -0.79 13.90
N LEU A 94 -22.79 -0.06 13.03
CA LEU A 94 -22.76 1.39 13.06
C LEU A 94 -24.15 1.98 12.77
N TYR A 95 -24.85 1.45 11.76
CA TYR A 95 -26.20 1.89 11.41
C TYR A 95 -27.20 1.63 12.55
N LYS A 96 -27.17 0.42 13.14
CA LYS A 96 -28.00 0.11 14.32
C LYS A 96 -27.72 1.07 15.47
N LYS A 97 -26.44 1.36 15.76
CA LYS A 97 -26.07 2.31 16.81
C LYS A 97 -26.63 3.71 16.53
N ILE A 98 -26.49 4.20 15.29
CA ILE A 98 -26.97 5.53 14.90
C ILE A 98 -28.49 5.67 15.09
N ILE A 99 -29.28 4.63 14.74
CA ILE A 99 -30.76 4.68 14.90
C ILE A 99 -31.17 4.71 16.37
N HIS A 100 -30.39 4.08 17.25
CA HIS A 100 -30.70 4.06 18.70
C HIS A 100 -30.00 5.20 19.46
N LEU A 101 -29.23 6.06 18.81
CA LEU A 101 -28.62 7.24 19.42
C LEU A 101 -29.68 8.26 19.80
N ASP A 102 -29.54 8.86 20.99
CA ASP A 102 -30.32 10.00 21.44
C ASP A 102 -30.25 11.17 20.44
N THR A 103 -31.33 11.93 20.35
CA THR A 103 -31.47 13.08 19.44
C THR A 103 -30.36 14.11 19.65
N ASP A 104 -29.94 14.35 20.90
CA ASP A 104 -28.90 15.30 21.21
C ASP A 104 -27.51 14.82 20.70
N LYS A 105 -27.21 13.54 20.85
CA LYS A 105 -25.99 12.93 20.31
C LYS A 105 -25.99 12.92 18.79
N THR A 106 -27.12 12.68 18.15
CA THR A 106 -27.25 12.73 16.69
C THR A 106 -26.99 14.14 16.16
N LYS A 107 -27.45 15.19 16.87
CA LYS A 107 -27.12 16.60 16.52
C LYS A 107 -25.65 16.93 16.69
N GLU A 108 -25.01 16.42 17.77
CA GLU A 108 -23.57 16.60 18.01
C GLU A 108 -22.73 16.07 16.84
N PHE A 109 -23.03 14.89 16.32
CA PHE A 109 -22.29 14.27 15.21
C PHE A 109 -22.57 14.88 13.83
N LYS A 110 -23.61 15.65 13.62
CA LYS A 110 -24.12 16.15 12.33
C LYS A 110 -24.45 15.03 11.34
N THR A 111 -25.60 15.09 10.69
CA THR A 111 -26.09 14.05 9.76
C THR A 111 -25.11 13.74 8.63
N SER A 112 -24.50 14.77 8.02
CA SER A 112 -23.51 14.59 6.96
C SER A 112 -22.29 13.79 7.41
N SER A 113 -21.83 14.00 8.65
CA SER A 113 -20.71 13.24 9.24
C SER A 113 -21.09 11.79 9.48
N LEU A 114 -22.29 11.49 9.97
CA LEU A 114 -22.78 10.12 10.18
C LEU A 114 -22.88 9.35 8.86
N ILE A 115 -23.35 10.01 7.79
CA ILE A 115 -23.37 9.41 6.45
C ILE A 115 -21.95 9.06 6.00
N THR A 116 -20.98 9.98 6.12
CA THR A 116 -19.60 9.72 5.73
C THR A 116 -18.98 8.57 6.55
N ARG A 117 -19.28 8.48 7.85
CA ARG A 117 -18.79 7.40 8.72
C ARG A 117 -19.35 6.04 8.34
N THR A 118 -20.60 5.97 7.87
CA THR A 118 -21.25 4.71 7.44
C THR A 118 -20.86 4.28 6.02
N THR A 119 -20.30 5.17 5.23
CA THR A 119 -19.93 4.92 3.84
C THR A 119 -18.41 4.97 3.65
N ASN A 120 -17.86 6.15 3.44
CA ASN A 120 -16.46 6.34 3.05
C ASN A 120 -15.47 5.91 4.13
N ASP A 121 -15.73 6.19 5.41
CA ASP A 121 -14.80 5.82 6.48
C ASP A 121 -14.69 4.30 6.62
N ILE A 122 -15.79 3.54 6.46
CA ILE A 122 -15.73 2.07 6.43
C ILE A 122 -14.92 1.58 5.24
N THR A 123 -15.11 2.17 4.05
CA THR A 123 -14.34 1.80 2.85
C THR A 123 -12.84 2.07 3.02
N GLN A 124 -12.42 3.15 3.72
CA GLN A 124 -10.99 3.38 4.00
C GLN A 124 -10.39 2.28 4.89
N VAL A 125 -11.12 1.83 5.91
CA VAL A 125 -10.68 0.71 6.78
C VAL A 125 -10.71 -0.61 6.03
N GLU A 126 -11.72 -0.86 5.21
CA GLU A 126 -11.86 -2.04 4.34
C GLU A 126 -10.67 -2.15 3.37
N ASN A 127 -10.31 -1.07 2.70
CA ASN A 127 -9.17 -1.03 1.78
C ASN A 127 -7.85 -1.34 2.49
N LEU A 128 -7.63 -0.80 3.70
CA LEU A 128 -6.44 -1.14 4.47
C LEU A 128 -6.45 -2.61 4.90
N LEU A 129 -7.60 -3.16 5.28
CA LEU A 129 -7.70 -4.57 5.64
C LEU A 129 -7.42 -5.47 4.44
N GLY A 130 -7.94 -5.14 3.25
CA GLY A 130 -7.77 -5.90 2.02
C GLY A 130 -6.35 -5.83 1.47
N PHE A 131 -5.99 -4.69 0.92
CA PHE A 131 -4.67 -4.49 0.32
C PHE A 131 -3.56 -4.45 1.38
N GLY A 132 -3.82 -3.79 2.52
CA GLY A 132 -2.84 -3.60 3.58
C GLY A 132 -2.41 -4.94 4.20
N MET A 133 -3.34 -5.84 4.50
CA MET A 133 -3.01 -7.14 5.08
C MET A 133 -2.10 -7.97 4.16
N GLN A 134 -2.42 -8.04 2.87
CA GLN A 134 -1.60 -8.75 1.90
C GLN A 134 -0.21 -8.15 1.79
N MET A 135 -0.11 -6.82 1.66
CA MET A 135 1.18 -6.13 1.51
C MET A 135 2.02 -6.16 2.79
N LEU A 136 1.39 -6.00 3.97
CA LEU A 136 2.08 -6.03 5.28
C LEU A 136 2.73 -7.39 5.58
N ILE A 137 2.17 -8.47 5.05
CA ILE A 137 2.73 -9.82 5.22
C ILE A 137 3.73 -10.10 4.11
N LYS A 138 3.35 -9.89 2.85
CA LYS A 138 4.16 -10.23 1.68
C LYS A 138 5.47 -9.44 1.64
N ALA A 139 5.40 -8.11 1.80
CA ALA A 139 6.57 -7.25 1.60
C ALA A 139 7.71 -7.52 2.60
N PRO A 140 7.50 -7.58 3.94
CA PRO A 140 8.58 -7.89 4.87
C PRO A 140 9.16 -9.29 4.66
N LEU A 141 8.31 -10.29 4.36
CA LEU A 141 8.76 -11.64 4.10
C LEU A 141 9.63 -11.73 2.85
N THR A 142 9.17 -11.12 1.74
CA THR A 142 9.94 -11.10 0.49
C THR A 142 11.26 -10.36 0.69
N ALA A 143 11.24 -9.19 1.36
CA ALA A 143 12.46 -8.42 1.64
C ALA A 143 13.44 -9.22 2.51
N ALA A 144 12.99 -9.76 3.64
CA ALA A 144 13.85 -10.51 4.56
C ALA A 144 14.45 -11.74 3.88
N TRP A 145 13.63 -12.52 3.17
CA TRP A 145 14.12 -13.73 2.50
C TRP A 145 15.02 -13.41 1.31
N ALA A 146 14.70 -12.42 0.48
CA ALA A 146 15.56 -11.99 -0.62
C ALA A 146 16.90 -11.45 -0.10
N ILE A 147 16.90 -10.67 1.00
CA ILE A 147 18.14 -10.19 1.63
C ILE A 147 19.02 -11.37 2.10
N THR A 148 18.44 -12.40 2.74
CA THR A 148 19.24 -13.57 3.15
C THR A 148 19.85 -14.31 1.96
N LYS A 149 19.16 -14.37 0.83
CA LYS A 149 19.66 -14.95 -0.42
C LYS A 149 20.78 -14.10 -1.06
N ILE A 150 20.68 -12.78 -0.95
CA ILE A 150 21.68 -11.83 -1.46
C ILE A 150 22.98 -11.90 -0.64
N LEU A 151 22.90 -11.86 0.67
CA LEU A 151 24.07 -11.83 1.56
C LEU A 151 24.99 -13.06 1.43
N ASN A 152 24.43 -14.19 1.00
CA ASN A 152 25.17 -15.43 0.81
C ASN A 152 25.86 -15.56 -0.56
N LYS A 153 25.80 -14.53 -1.43
CA LYS A 153 26.39 -14.62 -2.79
C LYS A 153 27.67 -13.79 -2.91
N ASN A 154 27.58 -12.49 -3.18
CA ASN A 154 28.75 -11.62 -3.37
C ASN A 154 28.56 -10.29 -2.64
N ILE A 155 29.63 -9.84 -1.98
CA ILE A 155 29.57 -8.64 -1.15
C ILE A 155 29.46 -7.35 -1.97
N GLU A 156 30.08 -7.30 -3.15
CA GLU A 156 30.08 -6.15 -4.04
C GLU A 156 28.66 -5.82 -4.54
N TRP A 157 27.92 -6.83 -4.98
CA TRP A 157 26.53 -6.67 -5.40
C TRP A 157 25.60 -6.33 -4.23
N SER A 158 25.89 -6.88 -3.04
CA SER A 158 25.14 -6.59 -1.82
C SER A 158 25.28 -5.13 -1.43
N ILE A 159 26.48 -4.56 -1.50
CA ILE A 159 26.74 -3.14 -1.25
C ILE A 159 25.96 -2.27 -2.24
N ALA A 160 25.99 -2.58 -3.55
CA ALA A 160 25.24 -1.85 -4.56
C ALA A 160 23.73 -1.84 -4.26
N THR A 161 23.18 -2.99 -3.82
CA THR A 161 21.78 -3.10 -3.45
C THR A 161 21.45 -2.28 -2.19
N ILE A 162 22.30 -2.31 -1.17
CA ILE A 162 22.13 -1.51 0.05
C ILE A 162 22.13 -0.02 -0.30
N ILE A 163 23.05 0.45 -1.13
CA ILE A 163 23.09 1.84 -1.58
C ILE A 163 21.79 2.23 -2.30
N ALA A 164 21.31 1.37 -3.21
CA ALA A 164 20.06 1.60 -3.93
C ALA A 164 18.88 1.73 -2.98
N VAL A 165 18.77 0.83 -2.00
CA VAL A 165 17.71 0.87 -0.97
C VAL A 165 17.82 2.12 -0.11
N LEU A 166 19.02 2.52 0.31
CA LEU A 166 19.25 3.74 1.08
C LEU A 166 18.85 5.00 0.32
N ILE A 167 19.13 5.08 -0.98
CA ILE A 167 18.70 6.18 -1.85
C ILE A 167 17.18 6.25 -1.91
N LEU A 168 16.49 5.11 -2.04
CA LEU A 168 15.02 5.06 -2.04
C LEU A 168 14.44 5.52 -0.70
N ILE A 169 14.94 4.99 0.41
CA ILE A 169 14.50 5.38 1.76
C ILE A 169 14.72 6.87 1.98
N PHE A 170 15.91 7.38 1.66
CA PHE A 170 16.22 8.81 1.79
C PHE A 170 15.28 9.70 0.97
N THR A 171 15.03 9.32 -0.29
CA THR A 171 14.12 10.04 -1.18
C THR A 171 12.70 10.06 -0.62
N LEU A 172 12.20 8.90 -0.17
CA LEU A 172 10.88 8.78 0.42
C LEU A 172 10.70 9.61 1.68
N LEU A 173 11.67 9.50 2.62
CA LEU A 173 11.65 10.28 3.85
C LEU A 173 11.67 11.79 3.56
N ASN A 174 12.51 12.21 2.62
CA ASN A 174 12.63 13.62 2.23
C ASN A 174 11.32 14.17 1.63
N ILE A 175 10.67 13.40 0.76
CA ILE A 175 9.37 13.75 0.19
C ILE A 175 8.32 13.80 1.29
N MET A 176 8.23 12.77 2.14
CA MET A 176 7.25 12.70 3.23
C MET A 176 7.38 13.88 4.20
N LEU A 177 8.59 14.19 4.66
CA LEU A 177 8.84 15.29 5.59
C LEU A 177 8.42 16.66 5.02
N ARG A 178 8.49 16.84 3.70
CA ARG A 178 8.10 18.08 3.03
C ARG A 178 6.61 18.14 2.68
N VAL A 179 6.02 17.02 2.36
CA VAL A 179 4.62 16.95 1.88
C VAL A 179 3.63 16.88 3.04
N LEU A 180 3.92 16.14 4.12
CA LEU A 180 3.00 15.99 5.25
C LEU A 180 2.55 17.34 5.88
N PRO A 181 3.44 18.31 6.18
CA PRO A 181 2.99 19.59 6.71
C PRO A 181 2.16 20.39 5.71
N ARG A 182 2.42 20.24 4.40
CA ARG A 182 1.69 20.94 3.35
C ARG A 182 0.28 20.38 3.14
N PHE A 183 0.03 19.13 3.45
CA PHE A 183 -1.34 18.60 3.42
C PHE A 183 -2.28 19.36 4.34
N LYS A 184 -1.81 19.77 5.53
CA LYS A 184 -2.59 20.60 6.45
C LYS A 184 -2.94 21.97 5.85
N ILE A 185 -1.98 22.58 5.13
CA ILE A 185 -2.18 23.87 4.44
C ILE A 185 -3.22 23.70 3.31
N VAL A 186 -3.07 22.67 2.48
CA VAL A 186 -4.02 22.36 1.41
C VAL A 186 -5.41 22.13 1.99
N GLN A 187 -5.54 21.38 3.07
CA GLN A 187 -6.84 21.16 3.73
C GLN A 187 -7.47 22.45 4.22
N SER A 188 -6.70 23.33 4.87
CA SER A 188 -7.18 24.64 5.30
C SER A 188 -7.63 25.53 4.13
N LEU A 189 -6.94 25.44 2.98
CA LEU A 189 -7.33 26.18 1.78
C LEU A 189 -8.60 25.60 1.13
N ILE A 190 -8.80 24.29 1.15
CA ILE A 190 -10.05 23.66 0.72
C ILE A 190 -11.21 24.13 1.60
N ASP A 191 -11.02 24.19 2.91
CA ASP A 191 -12.05 24.65 3.85
C ASP A 191 -12.40 26.13 3.60
N LYS A 192 -11.40 26.97 3.30
CA LYS A 192 -11.61 28.37 2.90
C LYS A 192 -12.36 28.49 1.58
N LEU A 193 -11.99 27.69 0.58
CA LEU A 193 -12.66 27.67 -0.72
C LEU A 193 -14.14 27.29 -0.56
N ASN A 194 -14.42 26.19 0.17
CA ASN A 194 -15.77 25.77 0.48
C ASN A 194 -16.55 26.86 1.26
N GLY A 195 -15.86 27.63 2.11
CA GLY A 195 -16.43 28.78 2.80
C GLY A 195 -16.89 29.88 1.84
N VAL A 196 -16.02 30.25 0.90
CA VAL A 196 -16.34 31.28 -0.13
C VAL A 196 -17.48 30.81 -1.04
N GLU A 197 -17.46 29.55 -1.49
CA GLU A 197 -18.54 28.97 -2.30
C GLU A 197 -19.88 29.00 -1.56
N ARG A 198 -19.90 28.61 -0.29
CA ARG A 198 -21.11 28.62 0.53
C ARG A 198 -21.66 30.03 0.72
N GLU A 199 -20.77 31.00 0.98
CA GLU A 199 -21.14 32.42 1.11
C GLU A 199 -21.76 32.92 -0.18
N ASN A 200 -21.15 32.63 -1.33
CA ASN A 200 -21.62 33.06 -2.65
C ASN A 200 -22.97 32.40 -2.99
N LEU A 201 -23.13 31.09 -2.74
CA LEU A 201 -24.39 30.38 -3.02
C LEU A 201 -25.53 30.85 -2.12
N GLN A 202 -25.27 31.08 -0.83
CA GLN A 202 -26.29 31.60 0.11
C GLN A 202 -26.64 33.06 -0.19
N GLY A 203 -25.66 33.89 -0.60
CA GLY A 203 -25.81 35.27 -0.90
C GLY A 203 -26.08 35.60 -2.38
N ILE A 204 -26.34 34.64 -3.26
CA ILE A 204 -26.40 34.81 -4.70
C ILE A 204 -27.40 35.89 -5.14
N ARG A 205 -28.51 36.05 -4.44
CA ARG A 205 -29.51 37.10 -4.71
C ARG A 205 -28.95 38.48 -4.41
N VAL A 206 -28.17 38.61 -3.34
CA VAL A 206 -27.52 39.88 -2.95
C VAL A 206 -26.42 40.21 -3.94
N VAL A 207 -25.57 39.27 -4.30
CA VAL A 207 -24.51 39.44 -5.30
C VAL A 207 -25.09 39.97 -6.61
N ARG A 208 -26.19 39.40 -7.12
CA ARG A 208 -26.86 39.86 -8.35
C ARG A 208 -27.57 41.20 -8.19
N ALA A 209 -28.17 41.43 -7.03
CA ALA A 209 -28.89 42.72 -6.80
C ALA A 209 -27.94 43.94 -6.79
N PHE A 210 -26.68 43.70 -6.35
CA PHE A 210 -25.66 44.75 -6.27
C PHE A 210 -24.64 44.70 -7.41
N ASN A 211 -24.84 43.88 -8.46
CA ASN A 211 -23.88 43.64 -9.56
C ASN A 211 -22.44 43.34 -9.05
N ALA A 212 -22.34 42.54 -7.98
CA ALA A 212 -21.08 42.26 -7.29
C ALA A 212 -20.46 40.90 -7.73
N GLU A 213 -20.82 40.40 -8.93
CA GLU A 213 -20.34 39.13 -9.46
C GLU A 213 -18.82 39.12 -9.54
N LYS A 214 -18.24 40.17 -10.12
CA LYS A 214 -16.79 40.30 -10.28
C LYS A 214 -16.04 40.30 -8.95
N TYR A 215 -16.58 40.95 -7.93
CA TYR A 215 -16.02 40.87 -6.57
C TYR A 215 -16.02 39.46 -6.01
N SER A 216 -17.11 38.70 -6.21
CA SER A 216 -17.24 37.33 -5.78
C SER A 216 -16.30 36.39 -6.52
N GLU A 217 -16.14 36.57 -7.84
CA GLU A 217 -15.18 35.87 -8.68
C GLU A 217 -13.74 36.13 -8.23
N ASP A 218 -13.34 37.39 -8.05
CA ASP A 218 -12.01 37.77 -7.60
C ASP A 218 -11.68 37.16 -6.21
N LYS A 219 -12.67 37.15 -5.32
CA LYS A 219 -12.54 36.52 -3.98
C LYS A 219 -12.33 35.03 -4.08
N PHE A 220 -13.09 34.35 -4.94
CA PHE A 220 -12.95 32.91 -5.21
C PHE A 220 -11.60 32.63 -5.86
N ASP A 221 -11.22 33.33 -6.90
CA ASP A 221 -10.00 33.12 -7.65
C ASP A 221 -8.75 33.30 -6.80
N LYS A 222 -8.75 34.22 -5.86
CA LYS A 222 -7.65 34.40 -4.91
C LYS A 222 -7.42 33.12 -4.09
N VAL A 223 -8.47 32.54 -3.50
CA VAL A 223 -8.37 31.33 -2.69
C VAL A 223 -8.04 30.11 -3.55
N ASN A 224 -8.64 30.03 -4.76
CA ASN A 224 -8.40 28.96 -5.71
C ASN A 224 -6.94 28.96 -6.22
N ASN A 225 -6.38 30.13 -6.50
CA ASN A 225 -4.98 30.27 -6.90
C ASN A 225 -4.03 29.84 -5.77
N ASP A 226 -4.30 30.22 -4.51
CA ASP A 226 -3.52 29.79 -3.36
C ASP A 226 -3.57 28.28 -3.18
N LEU A 227 -4.75 27.67 -3.35
CA LEU A 227 -4.95 26.22 -3.29
C LEU A 227 -4.17 25.54 -4.42
N THR A 228 -4.35 26.01 -5.66
CA THR A 228 -3.67 25.46 -6.84
C THR A 228 -2.15 25.53 -6.70
N PHE A 229 -1.61 26.65 -6.22
CA PHE A 229 -0.17 26.80 -6.00
C PHE A 229 0.39 25.80 -4.97
N ASN A 230 -0.32 25.59 -3.86
CA ASN A 230 0.11 24.63 -2.85
C ASN A 230 -0.06 23.17 -3.30
N GLN A 231 -1.14 22.85 -4.02
CA GLN A 231 -1.31 21.54 -4.65
C GLN A 231 -0.22 21.25 -5.69
N LEU A 232 0.08 22.24 -6.55
CA LEU A 232 1.12 22.10 -7.57
C LEU A 232 2.49 21.81 -6.94
N LYS A 233 2.84 22.49 -5.84
CA LYS A 233 4.07 22.21 -5.09
C LYS A 233 4.12 20.77 -4.59
N ASN A 234 3.02 20.25 -4.05
CA ASN A 234 2.93 18.88 -3.59
C ASN A 234 3.06 17.88 -4.76
N GLN A 235 2.34 18.14 -5.85
CA GLN A 235 2.40 17.28 -7.05
C GLN A 235 3.81 17.25 -7.67
N ARG A 236 4.52 18.39 -7.71
CA ARG A 236 5.91 18.44 -8.19
C ARG A 236 6.86 17.64 -7.30
N LEU A 237 6.65 17.62 -5.97
CA LEU A 237 7.44 16.77 -5.07
C LEU A 237 7.16 15.28 -5.32
N PHE A 238 5.90 14.90 -5.50
CA PHE A 238 5.55 13.51 -5.85
C PHE A 238 6.05 13.10 -7.23
N ALA A 239 6.05 14.03 -8.20
CA ALA A 239 6.53 13.76 -9.56
C ALA A 239 8.01 13.33 -9.59
N ILE A 240 8.82 13.71 -8.60
CA ILE A 240 10.23 13.30 -8.49
C ILE A 240 10.34 11.80 -8.16
N LEU A 241 9.32 11.22 -7.54
CA LEU A 241 9.38 9.83 -7.07
C LEU A 241 9.61 8.85 -8.23
N SER A 242 8.82 8.95 -9.31
CA SER A 242 8.91 8.02 -10.44
C SER A 242 10.26 8.07 -11.15
N PRO A 243 10.82 9.24 -11.55
CA PRO A 243 12.16 9.30 -12.13
C PRO A 243 13.26 8.74 -11.22
N VAL A 244 13.22 9.04 -9.91
CA VAL A 244 14.21 8.50 -8.97
C VAL A 244 14.08 6.98 -8.86
N MET A 245 12.86 6.45 -8.81
CA MET A 245 12.64 4.99 -8.80
C MET A 245 13.22 4.33 -10.04
N TYR A 246 12.92 4.87 -11.25
CA TYR A 246 13.48 4.35 -12.50
C TYR A 246 15.00 4.45 -12.52
N LEU A 247 15.57 5.54 -12.05
CA LEU A 247 17.01 5.73 -11.97
C LEU A 247 17.64 4.71 -11.02
N VAL A 248 17.06 4.49 -9.84
CA VAL A 248 17.56 3.52 -8.87
C VAL A 248 17.47 2.08 -9.41
N MET A 249 16.31 1.72 -10.00
CA MET A 249 16.12 0.37 -10.55
C MET A 249 17.08 0.10 -11.70
N ASN A 250 17.18 1.00 -12.68
CA ASN A 250 18.07 0.82 -13.84
C ASN A 250 19.54 1.03 -13.45
N GLY A 251 19.83 1.96 -12.52
CA GLY A 251 21.17 2.17 -11.99
C GLY A 251 21.69 0.95 -11.22
N LEU A 252 20.84 0.32 -10.40
CA LEU A 252 21.18 -0.94 -9.73
C LEU A 252 21.40 -2.06 -10.74
N SER A 253 20.52 -2.19 -11.74
CA SER A 253 20.67 -3.16 -12.83
C SER A 253 22.02 -2.99 -13.52
N LEU A 254 22.34 -1.76 -13.95
CA LEU A 254 23.61 -1.44 -14.58
C LEU A 254 24.81 -1.74 -13.67
N SER A 255 24.71 -1.38 -12.38
CA SER A 255 25.78 -1.66 -11.40
C SER A 255 26.01 -3.16 -11.23
N ILE A 256 24.96 -3.97 -11.15
CA ILE A 256 25.07 -5.43 -11.05
C ILE A 256 25.77 -6.00 -12.29
N TYR A 257 25.43 -5.54 -13.50
CA TYR A 257 26.05 -6.01 -14.74
C TYR A 257 27.51 -5.56 -14.87
N ILE A 258 27.83 -4.30 -14.53
CA ILE A 258 29.24 -3.80 -14.60
C ILE A 258 30.09 -4.55 -13.56
N ILE A 259 29.68 -4.64 -12.31
CA ILE A 259 30.38 -5.37 -11.26
C ILE A 259 30.55 -6.84 -11.68
N GLY A 260 29.45 -7.45 -12.18
CA GLY A 260 29.47 -8.82 -12.68
C GLY A 260 30.48 -9.04 -13.83
N ALA A 261 30.49 -8.12 -14.80
CA ALA A 261 31.46 -8.20 -15.90
C ALA A 261 32.92 -8.11 -15.41
N ILE A 262 33.22 -7.22 -14.46
CA ILE A 262 34.54 -7.08 -13.85
C ILE A 262 34.93 -8.36 -13.09
N LEU A 263 34.02 -8.91 -12.27
CA LEU A 263 34.26 -10.14 -11.51
C LEU A 263 34.51 -11.33 -12.45
N ILE A 264 33.69 -11.48 -13.50
CA ILE A 264 33.80 -12.54 -14.49
C ILE A 264 35.09 -12.40 -15.29
N SER A 265 35.53 -11.17 -15.65
CA SER A 265 36.77 -10.93 -16.37
C SER A 265 38.00 -11.36 -15.58
N ASN A 266 37.98 -11.12 -14.27
CA ASN A 266 39.09 -11.41 -13.35
C ASN A 266 39.11 -12.84 -12.79
N SER A 267 38.07 -13.66 -13.08
CA SER A 267 37.95 -15.02 -12.55
C SER A 267 38.55 -16.08 -13.49
N LEU A 268 38.84 -17.28 -12.94
CA LEU A 268 39.23 -18.46 -13.68
C LEU A 268 38.08 -18.95 -14.56
N LEU A 269 38.39 -19.65 -15.65
CA LEU A 269 37.42 -20.14 -16.65
C LEU A 269 36.27 -20.96 -16.00
N ILE A 270 36.56 -21.77 -14.99
CA ILE A 270 35.64 -22.62 -14.28
C ILE A 270 34.62 -21.79 -13.48
N ASP A 271 35.06 -20.66 -12.93
CA ASP A 271 34.20 -19.81 -12.06
C ASP A 271 33.34 -18.84 -12.86
N LYS A 272 33.69 -18.57 -14.13
CA LYS A 272 32.94 -17.60 -14.98
C LYS A 272 31.48 -17.94 -15.14
N LEU A 273 31.19 -19.21 -15.35
CA LEU A 273 29.85 -19.73 -15.54
C LEU A 273 28.99 -19.54 -14.27
N THR A 274 29.56 -19.90 -13.13
CA THR A 274 28.91 -19.77 -11.83
C THR A 274 28.67 -18.31 -11.48
N LEU A 275 29.64 -17.43 -11.75
CA LEU A 275 29.52 -15.99 -11.52
C LEU A 275 28.41 -15.36 -12.40
N PHE A 276 28.36 -15.75 -13.68
CA PHE A 276 27.32 -15.27 -14.58
C PHE A 276 25.92 -15.70 -14.12
N SER A 277 25.75 -16.97 -13.75
CA SER A 277 24.51 -17.47 -13.20
C SER A 277 24.13 -16.76 -11.90
N ASN A 278 25.09 -16.56 -11.00
CA ASN A 278 24.87 -15.82 -9.75
C ASN A 278 24.47 -14.36 -10.00
N MET A 279 25.02 -13.69 -11.02
CA MET A 279 24.66 -12.34 -11.41
C MET A 279 23.17 -12.24 -11.82
N VAL A 280 22.68 -13.17 -12.65
CA VAL A 280 21.28 -13.21 -13.09
C VAL A 280 20.33 -13.41 -11.92
N VAL A 281 20.66 -14.34 -11.02
CA VAL A 281 19.85 -14.63 -9.83
C VAL A 281 19.88 -13.46 -8.86
N PHE A 282 21.06 -12.89 -8.63
CA PHE A 282 21.22 -11.73 -7.77
C PHE A 282 20.37 -10.54 -8.24
N TYR A 283 20.38 -10.26 -9.55
CA TYR A 283 19.52 -9.24 -10.14
C TYR A 283 18.04 -9.46 -9.81
N SER A 284 17.57 -10.69 -9.95
CA SER A 284 16.17 -11.04 -9.64
C SER A 284 15.82 -10.78 -8.17
N TYR A 285 16.69 -11.17 -7.23
CA TYR A 285 16.46 -10.91 -5.80
C TYR A 285 16.56 -9.43 -5.44
N ALA A 286 17.52 -8.70 -6.03
CA ALA A 286 17.68 -7.27 -5.81
C ALA A 286 16.43 -6.50 -6.25
N MET A 287 15.84 -6.86 -7.39
CA MET A 287 14.57 -6.28 -7.84
C MET A 287 13.41 -6.61 -6.91
N GLN A 288 13.34 -7.82 -6.36
CA GLN A 288 12.32 -8.18 -5.38
C GLN A 288 12.45 -7.38 -4.08
N VAL A 289 13.68 -7.12 -3.60
CA VAL A 289 13.92 -6.24 -2.45
C VAL A 289 13.35 -4.84 -2.72
N ILE A 290 13.69 -4.23 -3.87
CA ILE A 290 13.17 -2.90 -4.22
C ILE A 290 11.64 -2.89 -4.29
N MET A 291 11.04 -3.86 -4.96
CA MET A 291 9.57 -3.96 -5.07
C MET A 291 8.90 -4.13 -3.71
N SER A 292 9.52 -4.88 -2.80
CA SER A 292 9.02 -5.03 -1.42
C SER A 292 9.01 -3.71 -0.66
N PHE A 293 10.04 -2.88 -0.80
CA PHE A 293 10.07 -1.54 -0.22
C PHE A 293 8.96 -0.66 -0.78
N LEU A 294 8.69 -0.73 -2.08
CA LEU A 294 7.59 0.03 -2.70
C LEU A 294 6.21 -0.39 -2.16
N MET A 295 5.99 -1.69 -1.97
CA MET A 295 4.77 -2.19 -1.36
C MET A 295 4.60 -1.66 0.07
N LEU A 296 5.66 -1.63 0.88
CA LEU A 296 5.63 -1.06 2.23
C LEU A 296 5.25 0.42 2.22
N VAL A 297 5.80 1.20 1.29
CA VAL A 297 5.46 2.63 1.15
C VAL A 297 3.98 2.82 0.90
N MET A 298 3.37 2.03 0.00
CA MET A 298 1.93 2.11 -0.28
C MET A 298 1.10 1.87 0.99
N VAL A 299 1.47 0.90 1.81
CA VAL A 299 0.79 0.63 3.08
C VAL A 299 0.92 1.80 4.05
N PHE A 300 2.12 2.37 4.19
CA PHE A 300 2.34 3.54 5.06
C PHE A 300 1.55 4.77 4.62
N MET A 301 1.25 4.93 3.33
CA MET A 301 0.39 6.00 2.83
C MET A 301 -1.10 5.76 3.14
N MET A 302 -1.54 4.50 3.22
CA MET A 302 -2.93 4.16 3.53
C MET A 302 -3.23 4.18 5.03
N LEU A 303 -2.25 3.84 5.88
CA LEU A 303 -2.39 3.65 7.31
C LEU A 303 -2.98 4.88 8.04
N PRO A 304 -2.49 6.12 7.85
CA PRO A 304 -3.03 7.30 8.54
C PRO A 304 -4.50 7.59 8.21
N ARG A 305 -4.89 7.39 6.95
CA ARG A 305 -6.28 7.61 6.51
C ARG A 305 -7.22 6.61 7.17
N ALA A 306 -6.86 5.34 7.15
CA ALA A 306 -7.65 4.30 7.77
C ALA A 306 -7.69 4.44 9.30
N GLU A 307 -6.63 4.93 9.94
CA GLU A 307 -6.60 5.19 11.38
C GLU A 307 -7.56 6.31 11.79
N VAL A 308 -7.58 7.43 11.07
CA VAL A 308 -8.52 8.53 11.29
C VAL A 308 -9.96 8.05 11.08
N SER A 309 -10.23 7.32 10.00
CA SER A 309 -11.56 6.76 9.73
C SER A 309 -12.00 5.77 10.81
N ALA A 310 -11.10 4.89 11.25
CA ALA A 310 -11.37 3.96 12.34
C ALA A 310 -11.66 4.67 13.67
N LYS A 311 -10.97 5.77 13.98
CA LYS A 311 -11.23 6.59 15.16
C LYS A 311 -12.65 7.19 15.10
N ARG A 312 -13.02 7.77 13.95
CA ARG A 312 -14.35 8.36 13.74
C ARG A 312 -15.49 7.34 13.85
N ILE A 313 -15.27 6.12 13.34
CA ILE A 313 -16.23 5.02 13.49
C ILE A 313 -16.37 4.63 14.97
N ASN A 314 -15.25 4.47 15.69
CA ASN A 314 -15.28 4.11 17.10
C ASN A 314 -15.94 5.18 17.97
N GLU A 315 -15.79 6.47 17.68
CA GLU A 315 -16.46 7.57 18.39
C GLU A 315 -17.98 7.38 18.42
N VAL A 316 -18.57 6.91 17.30
CA VAL A 316 -20.00 6.64 17.25
C VAL A 316 -20.37 5.33 17.94
N LEU A 317 -19.56 4.27 17.75
CA LEU A 317 -19.82 2.97 18.39
C LEU A 317 -19.68 3.03 19.91
N ASP A 318 -18.80 3.88 20.42
CA ASP A 318 -18.55 4.07 21.86
C ASP A 318 -19.42 5.16 22.48
N ALA A 319 -20.27 5.87 21.71
CA ALA A 319 -21.15 6.89 22.25
C ALA A 319 -22.15 6.28 23.22
N ASP A 320 -22.21 6.82 24.44
CA ASP A 320 -23.15 6.36 25.47
C ASP A 320 -24.58 6.77 25.13
N ASP A 321 -25.48 5.81 25.16
CA ASP A 321 -26.94 6.06 25.08
C ASP A 321 -27.45 6.42 26.49
N LYS A 322 -27.97 7.62 26.65
CA LYS A 322 -28.63 8.03 27.90
C LYS A 322 -30.04 7.48 28.03
N ILE A 323 -30.58 6.87 26.98
CA ILE A 323 -31.91 6.27 27.00
C ILE A 323 -31.80 4.91 27.68
N ILE A 324 -32.21 4.87 28.94
CA ILE A 324 -32.43 3.62 29.67
C ILE A 324 -33.84 3.16 29.29
N GLU A 325 -33.93 2.01 28.62
CA GLU A 325 -35.22 1.36 28.40
C GLU A 325 -35.86 1.12 29.76
N GLY A 326 -36.99 1.80 30.01
CA GLY A 326 -37.77 1.54 31.21
C GLY A 326 -38.32 0.12 31.18
N ASN A 327 -38.19 -0.62 32.27
CA ASN A 327 -38.84 -1.91 32.44
C ASN A 327 -40.37 -1.64 32.51
N ILE A 328 -41.02 -1.54 31.35
CA ILE A 328 -42.49 -1.58 31.31
C ILE A 328 -42.88 -3.03 31.54
N ILE A 329 -43.14 -3.37 32.79
CA ILE A 329 -43.86 -4.59 33.14
C ILE A 329 -45.27 -4.40 32.57
N LYS A 330 -45.61 -5.14 31.52
CA LYS A 330 -47.00 -5.24 31.07
C LYS A 330 -47.82 -5.72 32.22
N GLY A 331 -48.73 -4.86 32.73
CA GLY A 331 -49.81 -5.24 33.56
C GLY A 331 -50.87 -5.98 32.75
#